data_a470e61f38f3e9fcd6e61754329fa348
#
_entry.id   a470e61f38f3e9fcd6e61754329fa348
#
_cell.length_a   1.000
_cell.length_b   1.000
_cell.length_c   1.000
_cell.angle_alpha   90.00
_cell.angle_beta   90.00
_cell.angle_gamma   90.00
#
_symmetry.space_group_name_H-M   'P 1'
#
loop_
_entity.id
_entity.type
_entity.pdbx_description
1 polymer ?
#
loop_
_entity_poly.entity_id
_entity_poly.type
_entity_poly.pdbx_seq_one_letter_code
_entity_poly.pdbx_strand_id
1 'polypeptide(L)'
;MHIESDTKLDYSDVLLRPKRSTLTSRKEVKLTRTFAFPHSKRKIDVNPIIAANMDGVGTFEMLKVLAEDDMLVALNKSYSNEDLLEVHRYADMNESRMKESLCLTIGMQEADYEKVKVLKDKFPIICIDTPNGYMEKYVQFVKSVRELCGVNNIIIAGNVVTADQTQELILNGADVVKVGIGPGSVCTTRIVTGVGYPQLSTVIECADAAHGLGGHVVADGGCTSPGDVAKAFAAGADFVMLGGMLAGHDEGGGKPVHKYIHNNEYYYMKEDEIYKPVIERKELRQFYGMSSNTANKKHAGGLKNYRASEGRDILVPYRGAVADTVQYILGGLRSTCTYVGAKQIKDLTKCATFIKVNNQYNRVYENA
;
A
#
# COMPACT_ATOMS: atom_id res chain seq x y z
N MET A 1 8.33 -33.76 -3.64
CA MET A 1 7.65 -32.82 -2.72
C MET A 1 8.72 -32.21 -1.83
N HIS A 2 8.82 -30.88 -1.76
CA HIS A 2 9.84 -30.16 -0.98
C HIS A 2 9.15 -29.24 0.02
N ILE A 3 9.69 -29.17 1.24
CA ILE A 3 9.25 -28.27 2.30
C ILE A 3 10.46 -27.43 2.70
N GLU A 4 10.35 -26.12 2.59
CA GLU A 4 11.36 -25.21 3.14
C GLU A 4 11.29 -25.27 4.68
N SER A 5 12.41 -25.52 5.32
CA SER A 5 12.49 -25.71 6.79
C SER A 5 12.52 -24.39 7.55
N ASP A 6 12.94 -23.31 6.91
CA ASP A 6 13.09 -22.00 7.54
C ASP A 6 11.74 -21.38 7.87
N THR A 7 11.58 -20.95 9.11
CA THR A 7 10.37 -20.24 9.54
C THR A 7 10.29 -18.87 8.88
N LYS A 8 9.29 -18.68 8.03
CA LYS A 8 8.99 -17.38 7.43
C LYS A 8 8.13 -16.55 8.39
N LEU A 9 8.33 -15.23 8.40
CA LEU A 9 7.80 -14.31 9.40
C LEU A 9 6.94 -13.22 8.76
N ASP A 10 5.82 -12.90 9.40
CA ASP A 10 5.03 -11.69 9.14
C ASP A 10 5.48 -10.54 10.08
N TYR A 11 4.98 -9.32 9.90
CA TYR A 11 5.32 -8.18 10.77
C TYR A 11 4.90 -8.40 12.23
N SER A 12 3.85 -9.21 12.46
CA SER A 12 3.38 -9.59 13.79
C SER A 12 4.36 -10.45 14.60
N ASP A 13 5.31 -11.09 13.95
CA ASP A 13 6.21 -12.05 14.59
C ASP A 13 7.49 -11.42 15.13
N VAL A 14 7.68 -10.11 14.87
CA VAL A 14 8.92 -9.42 15.23
C VAL A 14 8.67 -8.02 15.80
N LEU A 15 9.63 -7.55 16.61
CA LEU A 15 9.79 -6.15 16.98
C LEU A 15 11.19 -5.65 16.57
N LEU A 16 11.34 -4.34 16.46
CA LEU A 16 12.63 -3.68 16.30
C LEU A 16 13.26 -3.43 17.68
N ARG A 17 14.48 -3.94 17.87
CA ARG A 17 15.22 -3.75 19.12
C ARG A 17 15.74 -2.32 19.22
N PRO A 18 15.46 -1.59 20.33
CA PRO A 18 16.05 -0.27 20.55
C PRO A 18 17.58 -0.34 20.58
N LYS A 19 18.23 0.71 20.07
CA LYS A 19 19.68 0.84 20.06
C LYS A 19 20.10 2.21 20.58
N ARG A 20 21.36 2.35 20.93
CA ARG A 20 21.94 3.64 21.27
C ARG A 20 21.81 4.60 20.10
N SER A 21 21.27 5.80 20.34
CA SER A 21 21.02 6.83 19.34
C SER A 21 21.72 8.12 19.75
N THR A 22 22.22 8.85 18.76
CA THR A 22 22.75 10.22 18.93
C THR A 22 21.71 11.28 18.61
N LEU A 23 20.52 10.87 18.13
CA LEU A 23 19.41 11.77 17.83
C LEU A 23 18.77 12.24 19.10
N THR A 24 18.59 13.55 19.24
CA THR A 24 17.96 14.20 20.40
C THR A 24 16.52 14.59 20.11
N SER A 25 16.15 14.73 18.84
CA SER A 25 14.82 15.13 18.39
C SER A 25 14.36 14.36 17.18
N ARG A 26 13.06 14.04 17.12
CA ARG A 26 12.39 13.48 15.94
C ARG A 26 12.45 14.40 14.73
N LYS A 27 12.62 15.71 14.94
CA LYS A 27 12.79 16.71 13.87
C LYS A 27 14.06 16.53 13.04
N GLU A 28 15.09 15.87 13.60
CA GLU A 28 16.34 15.58 12.92
C GLU A 28 16.24 14.46 11.88
N VAL A 29 15.12 13.70 11.89
CA VAL A 29 14.94 12.55 11.00
C VAL A 29 14.43 13.00 9.65
N LYS A 30 15.16 12.64 8.59
CA LYS A 30 14.73 12.85 7.20
C LYS A 30 13.98 11.62 6.70
N LEU A 31 12.69 11.81 6.33
CA LEU A 31 11.85 10.76 5.76
C LEU A 31 11.89 10.73 4.23
N THR A 32 12.09 11.88 3.58
CA THR A 32 12.26 11.95 2.11
C THR A 32 13.51 11.22 1.65
N ARG A 33 13.39 10.51 0.54
CA ARG A 33 14.47 9.75 -0.07
C ARG A 33 14.51 10.01 -1.57
N THR A 34 15.75 10.20 -2.09
CA THR A 34 16.02 10.29 -3.53
C THR A 34 16.19 8.89 -4.10
N PHE A 35 15.50 8.60 -5.19
CA PHE A 35 15.61 7.35 -5.94
C PHE A 35 16.16 7.57 -7.34
N ALA A 36 17.03 6.65 -7.77
CA ALA A 36 17.47 6.44 -9.14
C ALA A 36 17.12 4.99 -9.52
N PHE A 37 16.80 4.75 -10.77
CA PHE A 37 16.22 3.50 -11.23
C PHE A 37 17.10 2.80 -12.27
N PRO A 38 17.06 1.47 -12.40
CA PRO A 38 17.93 0.74 -13.31
C PRO A 38 17.60 1.00 -14.80
N HIS A 39 16.33 1.21 -15.12
CA HIS A 39 15.86 1.38 -16.49
C HIS A 39 15.40 2.80 -16.80
N SER A 40 14.78 3.47 -15.83
CA SER A 40 14.31 4.85 -16.01
C SER A 40 15.42 5.86 -15.72
N LYS A 41 15.52 6.91 -16.57
CA LYS A 41 16.39 8.06 -16.31
C LYS A 41 15.83 9.07 -15.31
N ARG A 42 14.58 8.87 -14.86
CA ARG A 42 13.98 9.73 -13.85
C ARG A 42 14.67 9.58 -12.50
N LYS A 43 14.67 10.69 -11.76
CA LYS A 43 14.97 10.71 -10.32
C LYS A 43 13.79 11.32 -9.63
N ILE A 44 13.40 10.78 -8.49
CA ILE A 44 12.32 11.32 -7.66
C ILE A 44 12.80 11.50 -6.22
N ASP A 45 12.31 12.56 -5.59
CA ASP A 45 12.49 12.83 -4.16
C ASP A 45 11.13 12.73 -3.49
N VAL A 46 10.90 11.67 -2.70
CA VAL A 46 9.58 11.37 -2.13
C VAL A 46 9.70 10.85 -0.70
N ASN A 47 8.63 11.00 0.07
CA ASN A 47 8.33 10.14 1.20
C ASN A 47 7.84 8.80 0.63
N PRO A 48 8.56 7.69 0.82
CA PRO A 48 8.37 6.47 0.03
C PRO A 48 7.16 5.64 0.49
N ILE A 49 6.02 6.29 0.62
CA ILE A 49 4.72 5.68 0.92
C ILE A 49 3.81 5.87 -0.29
N ILE A 50 3.10 4.81 -0.67
CA ILE A 50 2.20 4.78 -1.83
C ILE A 50 0.79 4.44 -1.36
N ALA A 51 -0.20 5.25 -1.69
CA ALA A 51 -1.60 4.86 -1.54
C ALA A 51 -1.95 3.77 -2.55
N ALA A 52 -2.56 2.68 -2.09
CA ALA A 52 -2.85 1.51 -2.92
C ALA A 52 -3.90 1.80 -3.99
N ASN A 53 -3.75 1.15 -5.14
CA ASN A 53 -4.64 1.24 -6.30
C ASN A 53 -6.00 0.56 -6.11
N MET A 54 -6.66 0.85 -5.00
CA MET A 54 -7.95 0.30 -4.62
C MET A 54 -9.05 1.36 -4.74
N ASP A 55 -10.29 0.94 -5.02
CA ASP A 55 -11.45 1.84 -5.16
C ASP A 55 -11.64 2.77 -3.95
N GLY A 56 -11.33 2.30 -2.75
CA GLY A 56 -11.48 3.07 -1.51
C GLY A 56 -10.26 3.89 -1.10
N VAL A 57 -9.16 3.86 -1.88
CA VAL A 57 -7.85 4.45 -1.48
C VAL A 57 -7.18 5.21 -2.62
N GLY A 58 -7.05 4.60 -3.81
CA GLY A 58 -6.38 5.20 -4.97
C GLY A 58 -7.25 6.20 -5.70
N THR A 59 -7.65 7.27 -5.05
CA THR A 59 -8.58 8.29 -5.55
C THR A 59 -7.86 9.60 -5.89
N PHE A 60 -8.52 10.45 -6.65
CA PHE A 60 -8.03 11.79 -6.95
C PHE A 60 -8.00 12.68 -5.70
N GLU A 61 -9.00 12.56 -4.82
CA GLU A 61 -9.04 13.34 -3.57
C GLU A 61 -7.87 12.93 -2.65
N MET A 62 -7.54 11.65 -2.58
CA MET A 62 -6.38 11.16 -1.85
C MET A 62 -5.07 11.77 -2.39
N LEU A 63 -4.94 11.90 -3.71
CA LEU A 63 -3.77 12.51 -4.34
C LEU A 63 -3.57 13.96 -3.89
N LYS A 64 -4.64 14.75 -3.78
CA LYS A 64 -4.56 16.16 -3.39
C LYS A 64 -3.88 16.34 -2.02
N VAL A 65 -4.17 15.45 -1.08
CA VAL A 65 -3.63 15.54 0.28
C VAL A 65 -2.25 14.88 0.38
N LEU A 66 -2.08 13.67 -0.17
CA LEU A 66 -0.83 12.93 -0.02
C LEU A 66 0.35 13.60 -0.76
N ALA A 67 0.10 14.30 -1.85
CA ALA A 67 1.11 15.03 -2.59
C ALA A 67 1.74 16.19 -1.79
N GLU A 68 1.02 16.76 -0.82
CA GLU A 68 1.55 17.80 0.09
C GLU A 68 2.73 17.27 0.95
N ASP A 69 2.69 15.98 1.27
CA ASP A 69 3.75 15.27 2.00
C ASP A 69 4.71 14.49 1.09
N ASP A 70 4.78 14.82 -0.21
CA ASP A 70 5.61 14.15 -1.21
C ASP A 70 5.36 12.61 -1.30
N MET A 71 4.16 12.14 -0.97
CA MET A 71 3.78 10.74 -1.06
C MET A 71 3.18 10.40 -2.42
N LEU A 72 3.23 9.13 -2.82
CA LEU A 72 2.73 8.65 -4.11
C LEU A 72 1.30 8.11 -4.00
N VAL A 73 0.54 8.25 -5.09
CA VAL A 73 -0.79 7.64 -5.19
C VAL A 73 -0.91 6.79 -6.45
N ALA A 74 -1.07 5.49 -6.28
CA ALA A 74 -1.44 4.60 -7.36
C ALA A 74 -2.95 4.74 -7.61
N LEU A 75 -3.30 5.46 -8.67
CA LEU A 75 -4.70 5.68 -9.02
C LEU A 75 -5.37 4.36 -9.40
N ASN A 76 -6.64 4.22 -9.03
CA ASN A 76 -7.44 3.06 -9.35
C ASN A 76 -7.49 2.83 -10.88
N LYS A 77 -7.24 1.59 -11.31
CA LYS A 77 -7.21 1.21 -12.72
C LYS A 77 -8.53 1.36 -13.47
N SER A 78 -9.65 1.53 -12.77
CA SER A 78 -10.98 1.70 -13.37
C SER A 78 -11.29 3.13 -13.84
N TYR A 79 -10.44 4.10 -13.54
CA TYR A 79 -10.58 5.44 -14.12
C TYR A 79 -10.50 5.38 -15.64
N SER A 80 -11.39 6.12 -16.32
CA SER A 80 -11.33 6.27 -17.78
C SER A 80 -10.12 7.11 -18.21
N ASN A 81 -9.79 7.11 -19.49
CA ASN A 81 -8.72 7.97 -20.01
C ASN A 81 -9.05 9.45 -19.80
N GLU A 82 -10.32 9.81 -19.93
CA GLU A 82 -10.84 11.16 -19.77
C GLU A 82 -10.64 11.64 -18.32
N ASP A 83 -11.03 10.81 -17.33
CA ASP A 83 -10.82 11.09 -15.90
C ASP A 83 -9.33 11.29 -15.59
N LEU A 84 -8.48 10.40 -16.10
CA LEU A 84 -7.03 10.46 -15.87
C LEU A 84 -6.38 11.69 -16.53
N LEU A 85 -6.86 12.11 -17.68
CA LEU A 85 -6.41 13.35 -18.32
C LEU A 85 -6.87 14.58 -17.55
N GLU A 86 -8.04 14.54 -16.93
CA GLU A 86 -8.53 15.62 -16.06
C GLU A 86 -7.68 15.72 -14.79
N VAL A 87 -7.40 14.58 -14.12
CA VAL A 87 -6.49 14.51 -12.98
C VAL A 87 -5.12 15.10 -13.33
N HIS A 88 -4.56 14.70 -14.48
CA HIS A 88 -3.27 15.22 -14.92
C HIS A 88 -3.31 16.75 -15.15
N ARG A 89 -4.35 17.25 -15.83
CA ARG A 89 -4.52 18.71 -16.07
C ARG A 89 -4.59 19.47 -14.74
N TYR A 90 -5.36 18.96 -13.79
CA TYR A 90 -5.45 19.56 -12.47
C TYR A 90 -4.09 19.59 -11.75
N ALA A 91 -3.34 18.49 -11.78
CA ALA A 91 -2.02 18.40 -11.17
C ALA A 91 -1.01 19.34 -11.85
N ASP A 92 -1.09 19.50 -13.18
CA ASP A 92 -0.21 20.38 -13.95
C ASP A 92 -0.46 21.87 -13.65
N MET A 93 -1.72 22.24 -13.34
CA MET A 93 -2.12 23.61 -13.05
C MET A 93 -1.87 24.03 -11.59
N ASN A 94 -1.87 23.10 -10.65
CA ASN A 94 -1.88 23.45 -9.22
C ASN A 94 -0.51 23.30 -8.56
N GLU A 95 0.19 22.17 -8.73
CA GLU A 95 1.52 21.98 -8.13
C GLU A 95 2.37 20.95 -8.89
N SER A 96 3.66 21.26 -9.07
CA SER A 96 4.63 20.32 -9.67
C SER A 96 4.78 19.02 -8.87
N ARG A 97 4.64 19.08 -7.54
CA ARG A 97 4.72 17.91 -6.63
C ARG A 97 3.61 16.91 -6.90
N MET A 98 2.37 17.38 -7.08
CA MET A 98 1.23 16.51 -7.36
C MET A 98 1.43 15.70 -8.65
N LYS A 99 2.06 16.28 -9.66
CA LYS A 99 2.39 15.61 -10.91
C LYS A 99 3.40 14.47 -10.72
N GLU A 100 4.42 14.68 -9.88
CA GLU A 100 5.42 13.66 -9.56
C GLU A 100 4.87 12.54 -8.66
N SER A 101 3.77 12.81 -7.94
CA SER A 101 3.07 11.84 -7.09
C SER A 101 2.12 10.91 -7.85
N LEU A 102 1.86 11.20 -9.13
CA LEU A 102 0.92 10.45 -9.97
C LEU A 102 1.48 9.10 -10.40
N CYS A 103 0.77 8.02 -10.07
CA CYS A 103 1.05 6.69 -10.59
C CYS A 103 -0.18 6.15 -11.34
N LEU A 104 -0.01 5.88 -12.64
CA LEU A 104 -1.00 5.23 -13.48
C LEU A 104 -1.02 3.74 -13.18
N THR A 105 -2.15 3.20 -12.74
CA THR A 105 -2.32 1.75 -12.59
C THR A 105 -3.01 1.13 -13.79
N ILE A 106 -2.46 0.03 -14.25
CA ILE A 106 -2.98 -0.80 -15.34
C ILE A 106 -2.99 -2.29 -14.93
N GLY A 107 -3.77 -3.10 -15.64
CA GLY A 107 -3.68 -4.55 -15.62
C GLY A 107 -2.71 -5.08 -16.67
N MET A 108 -3.11 -6.19 -17.34
CA MET A 108 -2.29 -6.83 -18.40
C MET A 108 -3.11 -7.20 -19.64
N GLN A 109 -4.23 -6.51 -19.87
CA GLN A 109 -5.06 -6.71 -21.06
C GLN A 109 -4.59 -5.80 -22.20
N GLU A 110 -5.02 -6.08 -23.42
CA GLU A 110 -4.73 -5.21 -24.58
C GLU A 110 -5.20 -3.78 -24.36
N ALA A 111 -6.38 -3.60 -23.77
CA ALA A 111 -6.90 -2.27 -23.41
C ALA A 111 -6.00 -1.51 -22.43
N ASP A 112 -5.30 -2.22 -21.53
CA ASP A 112 -4.33 -1.63 -20.61
C ASP A 112 -3.10 -1.13 -21.36
N TYR A 113 -2.64 -1.88 -22.34
CA TYR A 113 -1.51 -1.48 -23.20
C TYR A 113 -1.86 -0.23 -24.03
N GLU A 114 -3.06 -0.19 -24.62
CA GLU A 114 -3.55 1.00 -25.35
C GLU A 114 -3.68 2.21 -24.41
N LYS A 115 -4.12 2.01 -23.16
CA LYS A 115 -4.14 3.06 -22.14
C LYS A 115 -2.75 3.65 -21.90
N VAL A 116 -1.72 2.82 -21.82
CA VAL A 116 -0.33 3.29 -21.67
C VAL A 116 0.11 4.12 -22.87
N LYS A 117 -0.20 3.71 -24.11
CA LYS A 117 0.14 4.48 -25.32
C LYS A 117 -0.37 5.92 -25.25
N VAL A 118 -1.57 6.11 -24.73
CA VAL A 118 -2.23 7.43 -24.64
C VAL A 118 -1.66 8.25 -23.47
N LEU A 119 -1.31 7.62 -22.34
CA LEU A 119 -1.10 8.31 -21.07
C LEU A 119 0.38 8.33 -20.60
N LYS A 120 1.29 7.55 -21.18
CA LYS A 120 2.68 7.43 -20.69
C LYS A 120 3.43 8.76 -20.56
N ASP A 121 3.15 9.74 -21.42
CA ASP A 121 3.81 11.06 -21.39
C ASP A 121 3.20 11.99 -20.31
N LYS A 122 2.10 11.59 -19.69
CA LYS A 122 1.38 12.33 -18.65
C LYS A 122 1.64 11.81 -17.24
N PHE A 123 2.01 10.55 -17.12
CA PHE A 123 2.22 9.89 -15.84
C PHE A 123 3.68 9.47 -15.69
N PRO A 124 4.41 9.97 -14.66
CA PRO A 124 5.81 9.63 -14.45
C PRO A 124 6.02 8.18 -14.05
N ILE A 125 5.02 7.57 -13.39
CA ILE A 125 5.09 6.23 -12.84
C ILE A 125 3.93 5.39 -13.41
N ILE A 126 4.25 4.16 -13.82
CA ILE A 126 3.26 3.17 -14.30
C ILE A 126 3.32 1.95 -13.39
N CYS A 127 2.19 1.60 -12.77
CA CYS A 127 2.04 0.40 -11.95
C CYS A 127 1.28 -0.68 -12.73
N ILE A 128 1.96 -1.76 -13.07
CA ILE A 128 1.38 -2.94 -13.74
C ILE A 128 0.97 -3.93 -12.65
N ASP A 129 -0.33 -4.00 -12.36
CA ASP A 129 -0.90 -4.69 -11.22
C ASP A 129 -1.64 -5.97 -11.61
N THR A 130 -1.14 -7.10 -11.11
CA THR A 130 -1.81 -8.41 -11.20
C THR A 130 -1.71 -9.16 -9.87
N PRO A 131 -2.73 -9.95 -9.48
CA PRO A 131 -2.64 -10.78 -8.28
C PRO A 131 -1.62 -11.93 -8.41
N ASN A 132 -1.17 -12.25 -9.62
CA ASN A 132 -0.21 -13.32 -9.91
C ASN A 132 0.82 -12.86 -10.94
N GLY A 133 1.98 -12.40 -10.46
CA GLY A 133 3.11 -11.98 -11.28
C GLY A 133 4.00 -13.12 -11.79
N TYR A 134 3.62 -14.38 -11.60
CA TYR A 134 4.41 -15.57 -12.02
C TYR A 134 4.06 -16.07 -13.42
N MET A 135 3.08 -15.47 -14.06
CA MET A 135 2.70 -15.88 -15.43
C MET A 135 3.76 -15.40 -16.43
N GLU A 136 4.25 -16.28 -17.29
CA GLU A 136 5.17 -15.91 -18.36
C GLU A 136 4.64 -14.76 -19.23
N LYS A 137 3.34 -14.81 -19.57
CA LYS A 137 2.67 -13.73 -20.30
C LYS A 137 2.75 -12.37 -19.57
N TYR A 138 2.79 -12.37 -18.24
CA TYR A 138 2.93 -11.15 -17.46
C TYR A 138 4.34 -10.54 -17.62
N VAL A 139 5.38 -11.37 -17.57
CA VAL A 139 6.77 -10.93 -17.79
C VAL A 139 6.92 -10.31 -19.18
N GLN A 140 6.37 -10.96 -20.20
CA GLN A 140 6.38 -10.43 -21.58
C GLN A 140 5.62 -9.10 -21.69
N PHE A 141 4.50 -8.96 -20.96
CA PHE A 141 3.75 -7.72 -20.94
C PHE A 141 4.56 -6.58 -20.28
N VAL A 142 5.24 -6.83 -19.17
CA VAL A 142 6.14 -5.85 -18.51
C VAL A 142 7.22 -5.40 -19.50
N LYS A 143 7.86 -6.33 -20.20
CA LYS A 143 8.86 -6.03 -21.22
C LYS A 143 8.29 -5.15 -22.33
N SER A 144 7.11 -5.47 -22.86
CA SER A 144 6.45 -4.68 -23.90
C SER A 144 6.12 -3.26 -23.45
N VAL A 145 5.67 -3.10 -22.19
CA VAL A 145 5.43 -1.77 -21.60
C VAL A 145 6.74 -1.00 -21.44
N ARG A 146 7.84 -1.64 -21.04
CA ARG A 146 9.16 -1.00 -20.98
C ARG A 146 9.63 -0.55 -22.36
N GLU A 147 9.50 -1.37 -23.37
CA GLU A 147 9.83 -1.01 -24.75
C GLU A 147 9.03 0.22 -25.23
N LEU A 148 7.74 0.28 -24.91
CA LEU A 148 6.85 1.39 -25.25
C LEU A 148 7.24 2.69 -24.51
N CYS A 149 7.60 2.59 -23.23
CA CYS A 149 7.95 3.74 -22.37
C CYS A 149 9.40 4.19 -22.50
N GLY A 150 10.29 3.33 -22.97
CA GLY A 150 11.73 3.58 -23.02
C GLY A 150 12.27 3.89 -21.62
N VAL A 151 12.96 5.02 -21.48
CA VAL A 151 13.58 5.48 -20.22
C VAL A 151 12.78 6.57 -19.49
N ASN A 152 11.60 6.92 -20.00
CA ASN A 152 10.86 8.11 -19.54
C ASN A 152 9.96 7.85 -18.35
N ASN A 153 9.58 6.61 -18.10
CA ASN A 153 8.67 6.23 -17.03
C ASN A 153 9.34 5.28 -16.05
N ILE A 154 9.00 5.40 -14.78
CA ILE A 154 9.30 4.41 -13.75
C ILE A 154 8.23 3.32 -13.86
N ILE A 155 8.64 2.05 -13.94
CA ILE A 155 7.72 0.92 -13.99
C ILE A 155 7.76 0.15 -12.68
N ILE A 156 6.61 0.09 -12.00
CA ILE A 156 6.33 -0.78 -10.86
C ILE A 156 5.59 -2.01 -11.39
N ALA A 157 6.06 -3.21 -11.10
CA ALA A 157 5.43 -4.45 -11.56
C ALA A 157 5.24 -5.45 -10.42
N GLY A 158 4.11 -6.16 -10.36
CA GLY A 158 3.81 -7.18 -9.34
C GLY A 158 2.35 -7.66 -9.40
N ASN A 159 1.99 -8.61 -8.49
CA ASN A 159 2.71 -8.96 -7.25
C ASN A 159 3.42 -10.30 -7.36
N VAL A 160 4.55 -10.35 -6.69
CA VAL A 160 5.37 -11.55 -6.51
C VAL A 160 5.82 -11.67 -5.04
N VAL A 161 6.44 -12.79 -4.65
CA VAL A 161 6.90 -13.02 -3.26
C VAL A 161 8.26 -13.73 -3.18
N THR A 162 8.92 -14.01 -4.31
CA THR A 162 10.19 -14.76 -4.36
C THR A 162 11.31 -13.95 -5.00
N ALA A 163 12.54 -14.25 -4.62
CA ALA A 163 13.74 -13.59 -5.10
C ALA A 163 13.93 -13.75 -6.61
N ASP A 164 13.75 -14.98 -7.12
CA ASP A 164 13.90 -15.33 -8.54
C ASP A 164 12.91 -14.54 -9.43
N GLN A 165 11.63 -14.50 -9.05
CA GLN A 165 10.65 -13.76 -9.84
C GLN A 165 10.85 -12.23 -9.73
N THR A 166 11.39 -11.75 -8.61
CA THR A 166 11.79 -10.35 -8.46
C THR A 166 12.91 -10.00 -9.43
N GLN A 167 13.94 -10.84 -9.54
CA GLN A 167 15.01 -10.67 -10.50
C GLN A 167 14.48 -10.72 -11.95
N GLU A 168 13.63 -11.67 -12.25
CA GLU A 168 13.04 -11.83 -13.59
C GLU A 168 12.30 -10.56 -14.03
N LEU A 169 11.48 -9.96 -13.15
CA LEU A 169 10.77 -8.73 -13.49
C LEU A 169 11.72 -7.54 -13.69
N ILE A 170 12.77 -7.40 -12.89
CA ILE A 170 13.75 -6.32 -13.07
C ILE A 170 14.50 -6.50 -14.37
N LEU A 171 14.99 -7.69 -14.67
CA LEU A 171 15.72 -7.98 -15.92
C LEU A 171 14.84 -7.74 -17.16
N ASN A 172 13.52 -7.85 -17.04
CA ASN A 172 12.57 -7.57 -18.12
C ASN A 172 11.99 -6.15 -18.08
N GLY A 173 12.58 -5.22 -17.33
CA GLY A 173 12.30 -3.79 -17.46
C GLY A 173 11.53 -3.14 -16.32
N ALA A 174 11.21 -3.85 -15.24
CA ALA A 174 10.68 -3.22 -14.04
C ALA A 174 11.79 -2.45 -13.30
N ASP A 175 11.50 -1.25 -12.84
CA ASP A 175 12.38 -0.48 -11.96
C ASP A 175 12.13 -0.84 -10.49
N VAL A 176 10.88 -1.15 -10.17
CA VAL A 176 10.41 -1.45 -8.83
C VAL A 176 9.53 -2.68 -8.87
N VAL A 177 9.76 -3.64 -8.00
CA VAL A 177 8.92 -4.84 -7.88
C VAL A 177 7.98 -4.72 -6.70
N LYS A 178 6.68 -4.89 -6.95
CA LYS A 178 5.65 -4.86 -5.92
C LYS A 178 5.48 -6.26 -5.34
N VAL A 179 5.78 -6.41 -4.02
CA VAL A 179 5.88 -7.72 -3.37
C VAL A 179 4.83 -7.90 -2.29
N GLY A 180 4.15 -9.05 -2.34
CA GLY A 180 3.11 -9.44 -1.40
C GLY A 180 1.97 -10.20 -2.06
N ILE A 181 1.72 -11.43 -1.60
CA ILE A 181 0.56 -12.26 -1.97
C ILE A 181 -0.09 -12.74 -0.67
N GLY A 182 -1.30 -12.25 -0.41
CA GLY A 182 -2.11 -12.64 0.72
C GLY A 182 -1.95 -11.86 2.03
N PRO A 183 -1.07 -10.84 2.21
CA PRO A 183 -0.93 -10.15 3.48
C PRO A 183 -1.97 -9.05 3.72
N GLY A 184 -2.71 -8.62 2.69
CA GLY A 184 -3.66 -7.52 2.80
C GLY A 184 -4.85 -7.82 3.72
N SER A 185 -5.34 -6.81 4.45
CA SER A 185 -6.43 -6.94 5.43
C SER A 185 -7.76 -7.42 4.82
N VAL A 186 -8.01 -7.15 3.55
CA VAL A 186 -9.19 -7.59 2.80
C VAL A 186 -8.88 -8.69 1.77
N CYS A 187 -7.65 -9.23 1.79
CA CYS A 187 -7.24 -10.34 0.95
C CYS A 187 -7.63 -11.68 1.60
N THR A 188 -8.16 -12.61 0.81
CA THR A 188 -8.50 -13.98 1.23
C THR A 188 -7.76 -15.04 0.42
N THR A 189 -6.78 -14.66 -0.39
CA THR A 189 -6.01 -15.58 -1.24
C THR A 189 -5.42 -16.75 -0.46
N ARG A 190 -4.78 -16.49 0.71
CA ARG A 190 -4.21 -17.55 1.57
C ARG A 190 -5.27 -18.58 2.01
N ILE A 191 -6.51 -18.13 2.25
CA ILE A 191 -7.60 -19.00 2.72
C ILE A 191 -8.22 -19.76 1.55
N VAL A 192 -8.42 -19.07 0.41
CA VAL A 192 -9.15 -19.62 -0.75
C VAL A 192 -8.29 -20.57 -1.58
N THR A 193 -6.98 -20.27 -1.68
CA THR A 193 -6.07 -20.99 -2.59
C THR A 193 -4.97 -21.76 -1.87
N GLY A 194 -4.71 -21.47 -0.59
CA GLY A 194 -3.53 -21.97 0.13
C GLY A 194 -2.22 -21.31 -0.30
N VAL A 195 -2.26 -20.34 -1.24
CA VAL A 195 -1.08 -19.65 -1.76
C VAL A 195 -0.84 -18.35 -0.98
N GLY A 196 0.42 -18.08 -0.67
CA GLY A 196 0.85 -16.86 0.00
C GLY A 196 2.24 -17.02 0.61
N TYR A 197 2.76 -15.90 1.12
CA TYR A 197 4.06 -15.88 1.79
C TYR A 197 4.04 -14.86 2.93
N PRO A 198 4.67 -15.11 4.10
CA PRO A 198 4.76 -14.16 5.20
C PRO A 198 5.50 -12.89 4.79
N GLN A 199 4.90 -11.72 5.04
CA GLN A 199 5.28 -10.48 4.36
C GLN A 199 6.66 -9.95 4.76
N LEU A 200 7.07 -10.11 6.03
CA LEU A 200 8.41 -9.67 6.45
C LEU A 200 9.50 -10.44 5.69
N SER A 201 9.38 -11.77 5.62
CA SER A 201 10.33 -12.61 4.88
C SER A 201 10.30 -12.32 3.39
N THR A 202 9.10 -12.12 2.80
CA THR A 202 8.95 -11.67 1.41
C THR A 202 9.79 -10.42 1.13
N VAL A 203 9.65 -9.40 1.97
CA VAL A 203 10.35 -8.12 1.77
C VAL A 203 11.85 -8.31 1.87
N ILE A 204 12.35 -9.05 2.86
CA ILE A 204 13.79 -9.31 3.04
C ILE A 204 14.38 -10.00 1.81
N GLU A 205 13.78 -11.09 1.36
CA GLU A 205 14.28 -11.91 0.27
C GLU A 205 14.20 -11.18 -1.09
N CYS A 206 13.08 -10.51 -1.35
CA CYS A 206 12.89 -9.77 -2.60
C CYS A 206 13.72 -8.48 -2.66
N ALA A 207 13.92 -7.79 -1.52
CA ALA A 207 14.75 -6.59 -1.48
C ALA A 207 16.22 -6.91 -1.74
N ASP A 208 16.75 -8.00 -1.16
CA ASP A 208 18.12 -8.45 -1.44
C ASP A 208 18.32 -8.72 -2.94
N ALA A 209 17.40 -9.47 -3.53
CA ALA A 209 17.41 -9.77 -4.96
C ALA A 209 17.30 -8.53 -5.86
N ALA A 210 16.41 -7.60 -5.52
CA ALA A 210 16.21 -6.36 -6.28
C ALA A 210 17.43 -5.44 -6.21
N HIS A 211 17.96 -5.22 -5.01
CA HIS A 211 19.10 -4.35 -4.77
C HIS A 211 20.37 -4.84 -5.47
N GLY A 212 20.56 -6.16 -5.57
CA GLY A 212 21.64 -6.77 -6.33
C GLY A 212 21.65 -6.41 -7.82
N LEU A 213 20.49 -6.06 -8.38
CA LEU A 213 20.31 -5.61 -9.77
C LEU A 213 20.11 -4.08 -9.90
N GLY A 214 20.25 -3.33 -8.80
CA GLY A 214 20.00 -1.88 -8.78
C GLY A 214 18.52 -1.49 -8.85
N GLY A 215 17.61 -2.47 -8.74
CA GLY A 215 16.16 -2.27 -8.67
C GLY A 215 15.67 -1.97 -7.26
N HIS A 216 14.37 -1.78 -7.12
CA HIS A 216 13.71 -1.42 -5.87
C HIS A 216 12.51 -2.32 -5.56
N VAL A 217 12.02 -2.26 -4.31
CA VAL A 217 10.88 -3.07 -3.84
C VAL A 217 9.81 -2.18 -3.20
N VAL A 218 8.55 -2.43 -3.57
CA VAL A 218 7.37 -1.95 -2.82
C VAL A 218 6.84 -3.07 -1.96
N ALA A 219 6.85 -2.91 -0.64
CA ALA A 219 6.13 -3.81 0.27
C ALA A 219 4.62 -3.51 0.22
N ASP A 220 3.84 -4.41 -0.36
CA ASP A 220 2.41 -4.25 -0.57
C ASP A 220 1.59 -5.15 0.35
N GLY A 221 0.87 -4.54 1.30
CA GLY A 221 0.03 -5.22 2.27
C GLY A 221 0.73 -5.63 3.57
N GLY A 222 -0.08 -6.04 4.55
CA GLY A 222 0.37 -6.49 5.87
C GLY A 222 0.57 -5.41 6.92
N CYS A 223 0.72 -4.14 6.54
CA CYS A 223 0.86 -3.04 7.49
C CYS A 223 -0.51 -2.64 8.06
N THR A 224 -0.61 -2.64 9.40
CA THR A 224 -1.79 -2.24 10.16
C THR A 224 -1.52 -1.07 11.10
N SER A 225 -0.25 -0.73 11.29
CA SER A 225 0.23 0.32 12.19
C SER A 225 1.48 1.00 11.63
N PRO A 226 1.84 2.22 12.12
CA PRO A 226 3.10 2.85 11.75
C PRO A 226 4.34 1.99 12.08
N GLY A 227 4.25 1.16 13.13
CA GLY A 227 5.29 0.21 13.49
C GLY A 227 5.52 -0.85 12.41
N ASP A 228 4.47 -1.33 11.74
CA ASP A 228 4.61 -2.29 10.64
C ASP A 228 5.22 -1.64 9.40
N VAL A 229 4.85 -0.38 9.12
CA VAL A 229 5.49 0.41 8.05
C VAL A 229 7.00 0.57 8.32
N ALA A 230 7.38 0.85 9.57
CA ALA A 230 8.79 0.92 9.97
C ALA A 230 9.51 -0.41 9.82
N LYS A 231 8.85 -1.54 10.14
CA LYS A 231 9.41 -2.90 9.95
C LYS A 231 9.61 -3.21 8.47
N ALA A 232 8.68 -2.81 7.60
CA ALA A 232 8.83 -2.97 6.15
C ALA A 232 10.07 -2.25 5.63
N PHE A 233 10.30 -0.99 6.01
CA PHE A 233 11.53 -0.27 5.65
C PHE A 233 12.78 -0.88 6.27
N ALA A 234 12.71 -1.33 7.51
CA ALA A 234 13.82 -2.02 8.17
C ALA A 234 14.18 -3.35 7.49
N ALA A 235 13.20 -4.04 6.91
CA ALA A 235 13.36 -5.27 6.15
C ALA A 235 13.97 -5.05 4.75
N GLY A 236 14.10 -3.80 4.29
CA GLY A 236 14.71 -3.47 3.01
C GLY A 236 13.74 -2.91 1.97
N ALA A 237 12.45 -2.75 2.29
CA ALA A 237 11.53 -2.10 1.37
C ALA A 237 12.02 -0.68 1.01
N ASP A 238 11.98 -0.36 -0.28
CA ASP A 238 12.25 0.98 -0.77
C ASP A 238 11.00 1.86 -0.68
N PHE A 239 9.85 1.26 -0.94
CA PHE A 239 8.53 1.86 -0.81
C PHE A 239 7.60 0.95 0.01
N VAL A 240 6.57 1.54 0.62
CA VAL A 240 5.50 0.79 1.29
C VAL A 240 4.16 1.23 0.72
N MET A 241 3.36 0.26 0.23
CA MET A 241 2.01 0.51 -0.27
C MET A 241 0.99 0.25 0.83
N LEU A 242 0.11 1.23 1.04
CA LEU A 242 -0.89 1.21 2.11
C LEU A 242 -2.32 1.21 1.53
N GLY A 243 -3.10 0.20 1.90
CA GLY A 243 -4.53 0.11 1.61
C GLY A 243 -5.37 0.39 2.84
N GLY A 244 -5.52 -0.60 3.72
CA GLY A 244 -6.40 -0.53 4.89
C GLY A 244 -6.09 0.61 5.88
N MET A 245 -4.84 1.02 6.01
CA MET A 245 -4.46 2.17 6.85
C MET A 245 -4.98 3.50 6.30
N LEU A 246 -5.16 3.63 5.00
CA LEU A 246 -5.67 4.82 4.33
C LEU A 246 -7.16 4.71 3.95
N ALA A 247 -7.82 3.60 4.31
CA ALA A 247 -9.25 3.42 4.08
C ALA A 247 -10.08 4.09 5.18
N GLY A 248 -11.31 4.50 4.83
CA GLY A 248 -12.28 5.07 5.79
C GLY A 248 -12.20 6.59 5.96
N HIS A 249 -11.36 7.28 5.18
CA HIS A 249 -11.21 8.72 5.21
C HIS A 249 -12.14 9.44 4.22
N ASP A 250 -12.26 10.74 4.36
CA ASP A 250 -13.06 11.60 3.48
C ASP A 250 -12.58 11.54 2.03
N GLU A 251 -11.28 11.44 1.82
CA GLU A 251 -10.62 11.37 0.52
C GLU A 251 -10.72 9.98 -0.12
N GLY A 252 -11.17 8.97 0.63
CA GLY A 252 -11.37 7.61 0.14
C GLY A 252 -12.70 7.41 -0.58
N GLY A 253 -12.76 6.43 -1.50
CA GLY A 253 -13.93 6.12 -2.33
C GLY A 253 -15.00 5.21 -1.69
N GLY A 254 -14.92 4.91 -0.40
CA GLY A 254 -15.83 3.98 0.28
C GLY A 254 -17.22 4.58 0.53
N LYS A 255 -18.28 3.80 0.27
CA LYS A 255 -19.65 4.24 0.55
C LYS A 255 -19.86 4.41 2.06
N PRO A 256 -20.49 5.53 2.51
CA PRO A 256 -20.85 5.72 3.92
C PRO A 256 -21.94 4.75 4.33
N VAL A 257 -21.82 4.18 5.52
CA VAL A 257 -22.80 3.29 6.16
C VAL A 257 -22.99 3.73 7.59
N HIS A 258 -24.24 3.96 8.01
CA HIS A 258 -24.56 4.32 9.38
C HIS A 258 -25.09 3.09 10.11
N LYS A 259 -24.46 2.73 11.24
CA LYS A 259 -24.97 1.74 12.16
C LYS A 259 -25.47 2.41 13.43
N TYR A 260 -26.62 1.98 13.91
CA TYR A 260 -27.18 2.38 15.19
C TYR A 260 -26.98 1.23 16.17
N ILE A 261 -26.23 1.46 17.23
CA ILE A 261 -25.85 0.45 18.21
C ILE A 261 -26.51 0.82 19.53
N HIS A 262 -27.29 -0.10 20.06
CA HIS A 262 -27.81 -0.02 21.43
C HIS A 262 -26.70 -0.55 22.35
N ASN A 263 -26.19 0.30 23.24
CA ASN A 263 -25.07 -0.05 24.13
C ASN A 263 -25.52 -0.59 25.50
N ASN A 264 -26.81 -0.93 25.66
CA ASN A 264 -27.43 -1.35 26.91
C ASN A 264 -27.40 -0.31 28.06
N GLU A 265 -27.05 0.93 27.75
CA GLU A 265 -27.13 2.05 28.69
C GLU A 265 -28.43 2.79 28.50
N TYR A 266 -28.92 3.41 29.59
CA TYR A 266 -30.14 4.21 29.60
C TYR A 266 -29.84 5.54 30.29
N TYR A 267 -30.33 6.64 29.74
CA TYR A 267 -30.34 7.92 30.44
C TYR A 267 -31.73 8.20 31.01
N TYR A 268 -31.74 8.79 32.20
CA TYR A 268 -32.96 9.21 32.87
C TYR A 268 -33.31 10.65 32.53
N MET A 269 -34.49 10.87 31.94
CA MET A 269 -35.01 12.21 31.69
C MET A 269 -35.88 12.65 32.89
N LYS A 270 -35.38 13.58 33.65
CA LYS A 270 -36.00 14.02 34.91
C LYS A 270 -37.35 14.72 34.76
N GLU A 271 -37.60 15.34 33.60
CA GLU A 271 -38.85 16.02 33.29
C GLU A 271 -40.01 15.08 32.97
N ASP A 272 -39.75 13.87 32.45
CA ASP A 272 -40.76 12.92 32.01
C ASP A 272 -40.77 11.59 32.78
N GLU A 273 -39.89 11.41 33.73
CA GLU A 273 -39.66 10.15 34.47
C GLU A 273 -39.48 8.91 33.57
N ILE A 274 -38.88 9.12 32.37
CA ILE A 274 -38.73 8.07 31.34
C ILE A 274 -37.27 7.69 31.18
N TYR A 275 -37.01 6.37 31.19
CA TYR A 275 -35.71 5.82 30.79
C TYR A 275 -35.67 5.60 29.26
N LYS A 276 -34.76 6.23 28.55
CA LYS A 276 -34.55 6.02 27.13
C LYS A 276 -33.24 5.28 26.87
N PRO A 277 -33.24 4.31 25.95
CA PRO A 277 -31.99 3.64 25.58
C PRO A 277 -31.03 4.61 24.91
N VAL A 278 -29.75 4.50 25.23
CA VAL A 278 -28.69 5.22 24.53
C VAL A 278 -28.40 4.52 23.24
N ILE A 279 -28.69 5.17 22.13
CA ILE A 279 -28.40 4.67 20.78
C ILE A 279 -27.22 5.45 20.23
N GLU A 280 -26.10 4.77 20.05
CA GLU A 280 -24.91 5.35 19.43
C GLU A 280 -24.99 5.18 17.91
N ARG A 281 -24.86 6.30 17.18
CA ARG A 281 -24.73 6.28 15.73
C ARG A 281 -23.24 6.17 15.37
N LYS A 282 -22.83 5.05 14.76
CA LYS A 282 -21.49 4.88 14.21
C LYS A 282 -21.49 5.08 12.70
N GLU A 283 -20.63 5.96 12.22
CA GLU A 283 -20.36 6.10 10.80
C GLU A 283 -19.23 5.16 10.41
N LEU A 284 -19.45 4.42 9.33
CA LEU A 284 -18.54 3.43 8.78
C LEU A 284 -18.40 3.69 7.28
N ARG A 285 -17.31 3.24 6.70
CA ARG A 285 -17.08 3.25 5.25
C ARG A 285 -16.93 1.83 4.72
N GLN A 286 -17.51 1.55 3.56
CA GLN A 286 -17.31 0.27 2.90
C GLN A 286 -15.89 0.19 2.33
N PHE A 287 -15.20 -0.91 2.62
CA PHE A 287 -13.86 -1.19 2.09
C PHE A 287 -13.78 -2.65 1.64
N TYR A 288 -13.20 -2.90 0.47
CA TYR A 288 -13.16 -4.24 -0.11
C TYR A 288 -11.89 -4.48 -0.94
N GLY A 289 -11.51 -5.76 -1.04
CA GLY A 289 -10.42 -6.20 -1.90
C GLY A 289 -10.79 -6.12 -3.38
N MET A 290 -9.83 -5.80 -4.24
CA MET A 290 -10.06 -5.66 -5.69
C MET A 290 -10.41 -6.98 -6.40
N SER A 291 -10.26 -8.13 -5.72
CA SER A 291 -10.74 -9.45 -6.16
C SER A 291 -12.02 -9.91 -5.45
N SER A 292 -12.69 -9.03 -4.68
CA SER A 292 -13.95 -9.33 -3.99
C SER A 292 -15.14 -9.43 -4.95
N ASN A 293 -16.25 -9.98 -4.45
CA ASN A 293 -17.50 -10.01 -5.20
C ASN A 293 -17.99 -8.60 -5.59
N THR A 294 -17.84 -7.62 -4.69
CA THR A 294 -18.23 -6.23 -4.96
C THR A 294 -17.37 -5.63 -6.07
N ALA A 295 -16.04 -5.79 -6.03
CA ALA A 295 -15.17 -5.32 -7.09
C ALA A 295 -15.47 -6.00 -8.44
N ASN A 296 -15.68 -7.33 -8.46
CA ASN A 296 -16.04 -8.05 -9.67
C ASN A 296 -17.39 -7.60 -10.25
N LYS A 297 -18.41 -7.35 -9.41
CA LYS A 297 -19.70 -6.80 -9.88
C LYS A 297 -19.54 -5.41 -10.48
N LYS A 298 -18.73 -4.55 -9.85
CA LYS A 298 -18.53 -3.17 -10.27
C LYS A 298 -17.73 -3.04 -11.57
N HIS A 299 -16.68 -3.87 -11.75
CA HIS A 299 -15.69 -3.68 -12.80
C HIS A 299 -15.65 -4.77 -13.87
N ALA A 300 -16.22 -5.96 -13.62
CA ALA A 300 -16.10 -7.12 -14.50
C ALA A 300 -17.46 -7.80 -14.82
N GLY A 301 -18.59 -7.16 -14.49
CA GLY A 301 -19.92 -7.72 -14.71
C GLY A 301 -20.24 -8.92 -13.83
N GLY A 302 -19.50 -9.13 -12.75
CA GLY A 302 -19.68 -10.20 -11.79
C GLY A 302 -18.59 -11.26 -11.79
N LEU A 303 -18.62 -12.13 -10.79
CA LEU A 303 -17.69 -13.24 -10.66
C LEU A 303 -18.06 -14.36 -11.65
N LYS A 304 -17.09 -14.83 -12.43
CA LYS A 304 -17.29 -15.94 -13.37
C LYS A 304 -17.35 -17.28 -12.63
N ASN A 305 -18.10 -18.25 -13.16
CA ASN A 305 -18.35 -19.56 -12.52
C ASN A 305 -17.07 -20.37 -12.21
N TYR A 306 -15.98 -20.13 -12.95
CA TYR A 306 -14.68 -20.82 -12.75
C TYR A 306 -13.75 -20.06 -11.79
N ARG A 307 -14.18 -18.95 -11.17
CA ARG A 307 -13.37 -18.13 -10.25
C ARG A 307 -13.95 -18.15 -8.85
N ALA A 308 -13.09 -18.17 -7.85
CA ALA A 308 -13.43 -17.88 -6.47
C ALA A 308 -13.13 -16.40 -6.15
N SER A 309 -13.87 -15.82 -5.22
CA SER A 309 -13.56 -14.49 -4.69
C SER A 309 -12.37 -14.59 -3.74
N GLU A 310 -11.29 -13.88 -4.04
CA GLU A 310 -10.08 -13.81 -3.22
C GLU A 310 -9.99 -12.49 -2.43
N GLY A 311 -11.10 -11.80 -2.27
CA GLY A 311 -11.23 -10.60 -1.47
C GLY A 311 -12.54 -10.58 -0.70
N ARG A 312 -12.52 -9.92 0.45
CA ARG A 312 -13.72 -9.73 1.29
C ARG A 312 -14.14 -8.27 1.32
N ASP A 313 -15.40 -8.06 1.65
CA ASP A 313 -16.00 -6.76 1.91
C ASP A 313 -16.10 -6.57 3.41
N ILE A 314 -15.66 -5.42 3.90
CA ILE A 314 -15.73 -5.04 5.31
C ILE A 314 -16.24 -3.62 5.46
N LEU A 315 -16.68 -3.30 6.65
CA LEU A 315 -16.96 -1.94 7.08
C LEU A 315 -15.81 -1.49 8.00
N VAL A 316 -15.14 -0.40 7.63
CA VAL A 316 -14.11 0.22 8.45
C VAL A 316 -14.68 1.46 9.15
N PRO A 317 -14.21 1.82 10.34
CA PRO A 317 -14.61 3.07 10.97
C PRO A 317 -14.34 4.26 10.06
N TYR A 318 -15.24 5.24 10.07
CA TYR A 318 -14.96 6.55 9.50
C TYR A 318 -13.87 7.25 10.32
N ARG A 319 -12.91 7.87 9.64
CA ARG A 319 -11.68 8.40 10.26
C ARG A 319 -11.46 9.89 10.01
N GLY A 320 -12.42 10.58 9.36
CA GLY A 320 -12.24 11.98 8.99
C GLY A 320 -11.18 12.19 7.91
N ALA A 321 -10.50 13.32 7.96
CA ALA A 321 -9.47 13.67 6.98
C ALA A 321 -8.25 12.74 7.06
N VAL A 322 -7.68 12.38 5.90
CA VAL A 322 -6.52 11.48 5.81
C VAL A 322 -5.24 12.13 6.35
N ALA A 323 -5.16 13.45 6.37
CA ALA A 323 -3.99 14.20 6.86
C ALA A 323 -3.57 13.80 8.28
N ASP A 324 -4.54 13.56 9.19
CA ASP A 324 -4.25 13.12 10.56
C ASP A 324 -3.59 11.73 10.59
N THR A 325 -4.07 10.82 9.74
CA THR A 325 -3.47 9.48 9.60
C THR A 325 -2.08 9.55 8.99
N VAL A 326 -1.86 10.41 7.99
CA VAL A 326 -0.54 10.65 7.40
C VAL A 326 0.42 11.17 8.47
N GLN A 327 0.03 12.19 9.23
CA GLN A 327 0.84 12.74 10.32
C GLN A 327 1.19 11.66 11.37
N TYR A 328 0.23 10.80 11.72
CA TYR A 328 0.45 9.69 12.64
C TYR A 328 1.48 8.68 12.11
N ILE A 329 1.38 8.30 10.83
CA ILE A 329 2.33 7.39 10.17
C ILE A 329 3.73 8.00 10.14
N LEU A 330 3.87 9.23 9.64
CA LEU A 330 5.16 9.92 9.54
C LEU A 330 5.78 10.17 10.92
N GLY A 331 4.95 10.50 11.92
CA GLY A 331 5.37 10.65 13.33
C GLY A 331 5.90 9.34 13.91
N GLY A 332 5.23 8.23 13.65
CA GLY A 332 5.66 6.88 14.04
C GLY A 332 7.00 6.48 13.43
N LEU A 333 7.19 6.74 12.13
CA LEU A 333 8.45 6.50 11.44
C LEU A 333 9.61 7.31 12.02
N ARG A 334 9.40 8.62 12.31
CA ARG A 334 10.41 9.45 12.97
C ARG A 334 10.75 8.90 14.36
N SER A 335 9.75 8.46 15.11
CA SER A 335 9.97 7.83 16.44
C SER A 335 10.82 6.57 16.31
N THR A 336 10.49 5.66 15.39
CA THR A 336 11.27 4.44 15.16
C THR A 336 12.72 4.78 14.83
N CYS A 337 12.94 5.72 13.92
CA CYS A 337 14.28 6.17 13.55
C CYS A 337 15.08 6.67 14.75
N THR A 338 14.47 7.43 15.67
CA THR A 338 15.16 7.88 16.90
C THR A 338 15.50 6.72 17.83
N TYR A 339 14.61 5.71 17.96
CA TYR A 339 14.86 4.54 18.80
C TYR A 339 15.99 3.63 18.29
N VAL A 340 16.24 3.59 16.99
CA VAL A 340 17.29 2.73 16.41
C VAL A 340 18.53 3.50 15.94
N GLY A 341 18.53 4.84 16.05
CA GLY A 341 19.64 5.70 15.68
C GLY A 341 19.77 5.96 14.18
N ALA A 342 18.70 5.82 13.41
CA ALA A 342 18.67 6.11 11.97
C ALA A 342 18.38 7.61 11.74
N LYS A 343 19.31 8.34 11.10
CA LYS A 343 19.10 9.77 10.77
C LYS A 343 18.15 9.99 9.60
N GLN A 344 17.99 9.00 8.76
CA GLN A 344 17.08 9.03 7.61
C GLN A 344 16.42 7.66 7.44
N ILE A 345 15.25 7.65 6.81
CA ILE A 345 14.46 6.41 6.63
C ILE A 345 15.25 5.31 5.92
N LYS A 346 16.08 5.65 4.94
CA LYS A 346 16.91 4.67 4.21
C LYS A 346 17.95 3.96 5.09
N ASP A 347 18.29 4.53 6.26
CA ASP A 347 19.27 3.93 7.16
C ASP A 347 18.64 2.89 8.09
N LEU A 348 17.29 2.75 8.09
CA LEU A 348 16.59 1.76 8.92
C LEU A 348 17.11 0.33 8.68
N THR A 349 17.32 -0.06 7.45
CA THR A 349 17.84 -1.38 7.09
C THR A 349 19.20 -1.67 7.75
N LYS A 350 20.07 -0.66 7.88
CA LYS A 350 21.39 -0.79 8.50
C LYS A 350 21.35 -0.66 10.02
N CYS A 351 20.46 0.18 10.53
CA CYS A 351 20.35 0.49 11.96
C CYS A 351 19.48 -0.52 12.71
N ALA A 352 18.49 -1.12 12.07
CA ALA A 352 17.53 -2.01 12.70
C ALA A 352 18.14 -3.37 13.08
N THR A 353 17.53 -4.01 14.07
CA THR A 353 17.70 -5.44 14.41
C THR A 353 16.34 -5.95 14.80
N PHE A 354 15.89 -7.00 14.12
CA PHE A 354 14.66 -7.68 14.47
C PHE A 354 14.86 -8.65 15.64
N ILE A 355 13.88 -8.72 16.51
CA ILE A 355 13.76 -9.78 17.54
C ILE A 355 12.43 -10.51 17.33
N LYS A 356 12.45 -11.84 17.36
CA LYS A 356 11.23 -12.66 17.34
C LYS A 356 10.47 -12.51 18.65
N VAL A 357 9.16 -12.40 18.58
CA VAL A 357 8.30 -12.23 19.74
C VAL A 357 7.03 -13.08 19.60
N ASN A 358 6.49 -13.52 20.74
CA ASN A 358 5.23 -14.26 20.77
C ASN A 358 4.01 -13.33 20.88
N ASN A 359 4.22 -12.09 21.35
CA ASN A 359 3.18 -11.08 21.52
C ASN A 359 3.77 -9.69 21.32
N GLN A 360 3.05 -8.80 20.62
CA GLN A 360 3.50 -7.44 20.32
C GLN A 360 2.83 -6.37 21.18
N TYR A 361 1.60 -6.62 21.61
CA TYR A 361 0.76 -5.61 22.20
C TYR A 361 0.31 -5.99 23.60
N ASN A 362 0.23 -4.99 24.45
CA ASN A 362 -0.55 -5.08 25.68
C ASN A 362 -2.01 -4.77 25.33
N ARG A 363 -2.87 -5.80 25.36
CA ARG A 363 -4.28 -5.70 24.94
C ARG A 363 -5.24 -5.37 26.09
N VAL A 364 -4.74 -4.94 27.24
CA VAL A 364 -5.55 -4.73 28.45
C VAL A 364 -6.71 -3.75 28.21
N TYR A 365 -6.56 -2.80 27.30
CA TYR A 365 -7.56 -1.78 26.98
C TYR A 365 -8.17 -1.88 25.59
N GLU A 366 -7.94 -2.97 24.83
CA GLU A 366 -8.52 -3.11 23.48
C GLU A 366 -10.05 -3.18 23.46
N ASN A 367 -10.69 -3.49 24.60
CA ASN A 367 -12.15 -3.59 24.77
C ASN A 367 -12.72 -2.54 25.73
N ALA A 368 -11.98 -1.50 26.06
CA ALA A 368 -12.44 -0.41 26.92
C ALA A 368 -13.05 0.74 26.13
#